data_52a1a5693d7cb16f8ed7cd7953edf5da
#
_entry.id   52a1a5693d7cb16f8ed7cd7953edf5da
#
_cell.length_a   1.000
_cell.length_b   1.000
_cell.length_c   1.000
_cell.angle_alpha   90.00
_cell.angle_beta   90.00
_cell.angle_gamma   90.00
#
_symmetry.space_group_name_H-M   'P 1'
#
loop_
_entity.id
_entity.type
_entity.pdbx_description
1 polymer ?
#
loop_
_entity_poly.entity_id
_entity_poly.type
_entity_poly.pdbx_seq_one_letter_code
_entity_poly.pdbx_strand_id
1 'polypeptide(L)'
;MAMNFDFFNKWVQDNLGIRLEAYKERQMQRRIGNIMQTTGAKTLEEYAKILSKDSKAREEFIEHLTINVTEFYRNKDIFDEFEDVLKKIVVKNTSRPKIWSAACSTGAEPYTLAMILDKNKINGSIVATDIDKVILDKAK
;
A
#
# COMPACT_ATOMS: atom_id res chain seq x y z
N MET A 1 -6.82 -10.66 -29.31
CA MET A 1 -7.99 -10.78 -28.40
C MET A 1 -7.87 -9.69 -27.35
N ALA A 2 -8.89 -8.87 -27.18
CA ALA A 2 -8.86 -7.83 -26.14
C ALA A 2 -8.87 -8.50 -24.76
N MET A 3 -7.99 -8.06 -23.83
CA MET A 3 -7.97 -8.55 -22.47
C MET A 3 -9.21 -8.06 -21.72
N ASN A 4 -9.91 -8.98 -21.05
CA ASN A 4 -11.14 -8.67 -20.30
C ASN A 4 -10.77 -8.17 -18.89
N PHE A 5 -10.40 -6.88 -18.81
CA PHE A 5 -10.04 -6.26 -17.54
C PHE A 5 -11.21 -6.10 -16.58
N ASP A 6 -12.45 -5.94 -17.07
CA ASP A 6 -13.63 -5.82 -16.21
C ASP A 6 -13.86 -7.09 -15.40
N PHE A 7 -13.76 -8.25 -16.07
CA PHE A 7 -13.79 -9.53 -15.40
C PHE A 7 -12.67 -9.66 -14.36
N PHE A 8 -11.43 -9.30 -14.74
CA PHE A 8 -10.28 -9.47 -13.87
C PHE A 8 -10.32 -8.55 -12.65
N ASN A 9 -10.72 -7.29 -12.83
CA ASN A 9 -10.91 -6.34 -11.74
C ASN A 9 -11.91 -6.87 -10.70
N LYS A 10 -13.05 -7.36 -11.18
CA LYS A 10 -14.06 -7.97 -10.31
C LYS A 10 -13.51 -9.19 -9.60
N TRP A 11 -12.84 -10.09 -10.32
CA TRP A 11 -12.25 -11.29 -9.74
C TRP A 11 -11.23 -10.96 -8.64
N VAL A 12 -10.34 -9.99 -8.89
CA VAL A 12 -9.33 -9.54 -7.91
C VAL A 12 -10.01 -8.92 -6.68
N GLN A 13 -11.05 -8.13 -6.86
CA GLN A 13 -11.80 -7.56 -5.74
C GLN A 13 -12.47 -8.65 -4.91
N ASP A 14 -13.13 -9.62 -5.54
CA ASP A 14 -13.88 -10.67 -4.86
C ASP A 14 -12.97 -11.68 -4.14
N ASN A 15 -11.80 -11.98 -4.69
CA ASN A 15 -10.91 -13.03 -4.17
C ASN A 15 -9.72 -12.52 -3.37
N LEU A 16 -9.25 -11.29 -3.64
CA LEU A 16 -8.06 -10.71 -3.00
C LEU A 16 -8.38 -9.45 -2.19
N GLY A 17 -9.60 -8.91 -2.29
CA GLY A 17 -10.02 -7.70 -1.59
C GLY A 17 -9.35 -6.41 -2.11
N ILE A 18 -8.72 -6.46 -3.29
CA ILE A 18 -8.00 -5.33 -3.87
C ILE A 18 -8.87 -4.66 -4.94
N ARG A 19 -9.07 -3.36 -4.83
CA ARG A 19 -9.81 -2.55 -5.80
C ARG A 19 -8.86 -1.96 -6.82
N LEU A 20 -8.68 -2.62 -7.97
CA LEU A 20 -7.77 -2.18 -9.03
C LEU A 20 -8.20 -0.86 -9.66
N GLU A 21 -9.49 -0.53 -9.64
CA GLU A 21 -10.07 0.72 -10.14
C GLU A 21 -9.59 1.96 -9.36
N ALA A 22 -9.08 1.78 -8.12
CA ALA A 22 -8.49 2.87 -7.35
C ALA A 22 -7.14 3.36 -7.90
N TYR A 23 -6.55 2.64 -8.84
CA TYR A 23 -5.27 2.96 -9.47
C TYR A 23 -5.46 3.58 -10.86
N LYS A 24 -4.40 4.23 -11.38
CA LYS A 24 -4.41 4.75 -12.76
C LYS A 24 -4.51 3.59 -13.75
N GLU A 25 -5.64 3.51 -14.45
CA GLU A 25 -6.04 2.39 -15.30
C GLU A 25 -4.93 1.90 -16.25
N ARG A 26 -4.39 2.78 -17.10
CA ARG A 26 -3.36 2.40 -18.08
C ARG A 26 -2.10 1.82 -17.44
N GLN A 27 -1.69 2.34 -16.28
CA GLN A 27 -0.50 1.86 -15.58
C GLN A 27 -0.78 0.49 -14.97
N MET A 28 -1.97 0.30 -14.41
CA MET A 28 -2.40 -0.96 -13.82
C MET A 28 -2.53 -2.05 -14.86
N GLN A 29 -3.20 -1.78 -15.98
CA GLN A 29 -3.33 -2.73 -17.09
C GLN A 29 -1.97 -3.17 -17.64
N ARG A 30 -1.03 -2.25 -17.80
CA ARG A 30 0.36 -2.58 -18.23
C ARG A 30 1.07 -3.49 -17.21
N ARG A 31 0.92 -3.22 -15.91
CA ARG A 31 1.53 -4.03 -14.85
C ARG A 31 0.96 -5.44 -14.81
N ILE A 32 -0.37 -5.55 -14.88
CA ILE A 32 -1.05 -6.84 -14.94
C ILE A 32 -0.59 -7.62 -16.16
N GLY A 33 -0.51 -6.99 -17.34
CA GLY A 33 0.01 -7.62 -18.55
C GLY A 33 1.44 -8.13 -18.39
N ASN A 34 2.32 -7.36 -17.78
CA ASN A 34 3.70 -7.76 -17.55
C ASN A 34 3.82 -8.97 -16.62
N ILE A 35 3.17 -8.96 -15.47
CA ILE A 35 3.25 -10.08 -14.53
C ILE A 35 2.55 -11.33 -15.07
N MET A 36 1.45 -11.18 -15.80
CA MET A 36 0.76 -12.30 -16.45
C MET A 36 1.67 -13.04 -17.41
N GLN A 37 2.50 -12.32 -18.19
CA GLN A 37 3.43 -12.93 -19.16
C GLN A 37 4.46 -13.86 -18.49
N THR A 38 4.87 -13.57 -17.26
CA THR A 38 5.83 -14.42 -16.53
C THR A 38 5.25 -15.78 -16.16
N THR A 39 3.92 -15.90 -16.10
CA THR A 39 3.22 -17.15 -15.78
C THR A 39 2.87 -18.00 -17.00
N GLY A 40 3.08 -17.47 -18.19
CA GLY A 40 2.72 -18.12 -19.46
C GLY A 40 1.22 -18.09 -19.80
N ALA A 41 0.39 -17.43 -18.98
CA ALA A 41 -1.03 -17.24 -19.26
C ALA A 41 -1.23 -16.33 -20.47
N LYS A 42 -2.16 -16.68 -21.34
CA LYS A 42 -2.49 -15.92 -22.55
C LYS A 42 -3.69 -15.01 -22.38
N THR A 43 -4.53 -15.28 -21.39
CA THR A 43 -5.72 -14.50 -21.08
C THR A 43 -5.80 -14.20 -19.58
N LEU A 44 -6.57 -13.17 -19.21
CA LEU A 44 -6.79 -12.80 -17.81
C LEU A 44 -7.60 -13.88 -17.07
N GLU A 45 -8.45 -14.63 -17.76
CA GLU A 45 -9.20 -15.76 -17.20
C GLU A 45 -8.27 -16.94 -16.86
N GLU A 46 -7.27 -17.22 -17.70
CA GLU A 46 -6.24 -18.22 -17.40
C GLU A 46 -5.39 -17.76 -16.22
N TYR A 47 -5.01 -16.49 -16.19
CA TYR A 47 -4.24 -15.91 -15.12
C TYR A 47 -4.99 -15.97 -13.78
N ALA A 48 -6.27 -15.62 -13.76
CA ALA A 48 -7.11 -15.75 -12.57
C ALA A 48 -7.17 -17.19 -12.04
N LYS A 49 -7.20 -18.19 -12.93
CA LYS A 49 -7.14 -19.62 -12.53
C LYS A 49 -5.80 -19.98 -11.90
N ILE A 50 -4.68 -19.45 -12.40
CA ILE A 50 -3.37 -19.65 -11.80
C ILE A 50 -3.35 -19.04 -10.40
N LEU A 51 -3.76 -17.78 -10.27
CA LEU A 51 -3.83 -17.08 -8.99
C LEU A 51 -4.76 -17.76 -7.97
N SER A 52 -5.80 -18.47 -8.44
CA SER A 52 -6.70 -19.23 -7.56
C SER A 52 -6.03 -20.45 -6.91
N LYS A 53 -5.07 -21.06 -7.61
CA LYS A 53 -4.47 -22.34 -7.21
C LYS A 53 -3.09 -22.18 -6.58
N ASP A 54 -2.37 -21.15 -6.93
CA ASP A 54 -0.98 -20.92 -6.53
C ASP A 54 -0.86 -19.70 -5.60
N SER A 55 -0.56 -19.96 -4.33
CA SER A 55 -0.36 -18.90 -3.32
C SER A 55 0.85 -18.05 -3.63
N LYS A 56 1.92 -18.63 -4.19
CA LYS A 56 3.13 -17.90 -4.53
C LYS A 56 2.88 -16.94 -5.68
N ALA A 57 2.17 -17.40 -6.72
CA ALA A 57 1.77 -16.52 -7.82
C ALA A 57 0.89 -15.35 -7.34
N ARG A 58 0.03 -15.57 -6.33
CA ARG A 58 -0.75 -14.49 -5.71
C ARG A 58 0.12 -13.48 -4.97
N GLU A 59 1.09 -13.94 -4.21
CA GLU A 59 2.02 -13.07 -3.49
C GLU A 59 2.84 -12.23 -4.46
N GLU A 60 3.39 -12.84 -5.50
CA GLU A 60 4.13 -12.15 -6.57
C GLU A 60 3.24 -11.13 -7.31
N PHE A 61 1.97 -11.46 -7.55
CA PHE A 61 1.00 -10.54 -8.15
C PHE A 61 0.77 -9.32 -7.26
N ILE A 62 0.51 -9.51 -5.97
CA ILE A 62 0.29 -8.42 -5.02
C ILE A 62 1.56 -7.55 -4.91
N GLU A 63 2.72 -8.16 -4.79
CA GLU A 63 4.00 -7.44 -4.73
C GLU A 63 4.26 -6.62 -6.01
N HIS A 64 3.90 -7.16 -7.17
CA HIS A 64 4.04 -6.45 -8.45
C HIS A 64 3.05 -5.29 -8.62
N LEU A 65 1.86 -5.39 -8.05
CA LEU A 65 0.87 -4.31 -8.05
C LEU A 65 1.27 -3.17 -7.12
N THR A 66 1.77 -3.51 -5.94
CA THR A 66 2.17 -2.54 -4.93
C THR A 66 3.53 -1.96 -5.27
N ILE A 67 3.58 -0.62 -5.49
CA ILE A 67 4.87 0.06 -5.60
C ILE A 67 5.29 0.43 -4.19
N ASN A 68 6.18 -0.37 -3.61
CA ASN A 68 6.74 -0.14 -2.29
C ASN A 68 7.91 0.88 -2.35
N VAL A 69 7.66 2.06 -2.95
CA VAL A 69 8.61 3.17 -2.94
C VAL A 69 8.28 4.07 -1.77
N THR A 70 9.17 4.08 -0.79
CA THR A 70 9.04 4.90 0.41
C THR A 70 10.41 5.34 0.90
N GLU A 71 10.46 6.48 1.57
CA GLU A 71 11.65 7.03 2.22
C GLU A 71 11.24 7.86 3.43
N PHE A 72 12.18 8.06 4.35
CA PHE A 72 11.97 8.95 5.48
C PHE A 72 11.73 10.38 5.00
N TYR A 73 10.76 11.07 5.60
CA TYR A 73 10.37 12.44 5.23
C TYR A 73 10.06 12.62 3.73
N ARG A 74 9.53 11.58 3.09
CA ARG A 74 9.06 11.68 1.70
C ARG A 74 8.05 12.82 1.57
N ASN A 75 8.33 13.79 0.68
CA ASN A 75 7.61 15.06 0.59
C ASN A 75 7.69 15.83 1.94
N LYS A 76 8.89 16.26 2.27
CA LYS A 76 9.19 16.92 3.55
C LYS A 76 8.24 18.05 3.92
N ASP A 77 7.80 18.84 2.95
CA ASP A 77 6.81 19.91 3.10
C ASP A 77 5.50 19.43 3.73
N ILE A 78 5.02 18.25 3.34
CA ILE A 78 3.81 17.63 3.92
C ILE A 78 4.03 17.26 5.39
N PHE A 79 5.21 16.73 5.74
CA PHE A 79 5.53 16.41 7.14
C PHE A 79 5.73 17.66 7.99
N ASP A 80 6.27 18.74 7.42
CA ASP A 80 6.39 20.03 8.11
C ASP A 80 4.98 20.58 8.42
N GLU A 81 4.04 20.51 7.47
CA GLU A 81 2.64 20.90 7.67
C GLU A 81 1.94 19.99 8.69
N PHE A 82 2.15 18.69 8.63
CA PHE A 82 1.64 17.73 9.61
C PHE A 82 2.13 18.07 11.03
N GLU A 83 3.43 18.35 11.20
CA GLU A 83 4.01 18.72 12.49
C GLU A 83 3.34 20.00 13.04
N ASP A 84 3.08 20.96 12.17
CA ASP A 84 2.40 22.20 12.53
C ASP A 84 0.95 21.97 12.99
N VAL A 85 0.19 21.16 12.26
CA VAL A 85 -1.18 20.78 12.64
C VAL A 85 -1.18 20.01 13.96
N LEU A 86 -0.24 19.06 14.11
CA LEU A 86 -0.10 18.28 15.33
C LEU A 86 0.10 19.20 16.56
N LYS A 87 1.02 20.15 16.48
CA LYS A 87 1.32 21.09 17.58
C LYS A 87 0.22 22.11 17.85
N LYS A 88 -0.40 22.65 16.80
CA LYS A 88 -1.33 23.78 16.92
C LYS A 88 -2.76 23.33 17.24
N ILE A 89 -3.16 22.16 16.77
CA ILE A 89 -4.56 21.69 16.83
C ILE A 89 -4.69 20.41 17.68
N VAL A 90 -3.96 19.34 17.31
CA VAL A 90 -4.18 18.02 17.88
C VAL A 90 -3.84 17.97 19.35
N VAL A 91 -2.68 18.49 19.75
CA VAL A 91 -2.21 18.46 21.15
C VAL A 91 -3.09 19.28 22.09
N LYS A 92 -3.78 20.29 21.57
CA LYS A 92 -4.75 21.08 22.37
C LYS A 92 -6.03 20.30 22.69
N ASN A 93 -6.36 19.31 21.87
CA ASN A 93 -7.59 18.52 22.00
C ASN A 93 -7.36 17.15 22.63
N THR A 94 -6.14 16.63 22.63
CA THR A 94 -5.80 15.34 23.24
C THR A 94 -4.35 15.30 23.72
N SER A 95 -4.14 14.76 24.92
CA SER A 95 -2.80 14.54 25.49
C SER A 95 -2.11 13.30 24.89
N ARG A 96 -2.85 12.43 24.21
CA ARG A 96 -2.33 11.18 23.61
C ARG A 96 -2.93 10.99 22.21
N PRO A 97 -2.40 11.67 21.20
CA PRO A 97 -2.86 11.49 19.83
C PRO A 97 -2.61 10.07 19.34
N LYS A 98 -3.59 9.56 18.57
CA LYS A 98 -3.48 8.31 17.82
C LYS A 98 -3.33 8.66 16.36
N ILE A 99 -2.28 8.15 15.74
CA ILE A 99 -1.94 8.40 14.34
C ILE A 99 -2.04 7.07 13.58
N TRP A 100 -2.62 7.11 12.41
CA TRP A 100 -2.70 5.97 11.52
C TRP A 100 -1.88 6.22 10.25
N SER A 101 -0.84 5.40 10.04
CA SER A 101 -0.09 5.34 8.79
C SER A 101 -0.70 4.24 7.93
N ALA A 102 -1.53 4.63 6.97
CA ALA A 102 -2.16 3.72 6.02
C ALA A 102 -1.24 3.48 4.82
N ALA A 103 -1.02 2.22 4.45
CA ALA A 103 -0.05 1.81 3.43
C ALA A 103 1.40 2.20 3.81
N CYS A 104 1.85 1.69 4.96
CA CYS A 104 3.13 2.08 5.57
C CYS A 104 4.38 1.55 4.86
N SER A 105 4.24 0.62 3.92
CA SER A 105 5.34 0.00 3.19
C SER A 105 6.43 -0.55 4.14
N THR A 106 7.68 -0.20 3.96
CA THR A 106 8.82 -0.63 4.81
C THR A 106 8.92 0.10 6.15
N GLY A 107 7.92 0.91 6.52
CA GLY A 107 7.89 1.61 7.79
C GLY A 107 8.49 3.02 7.79
N ALA A 108 9.00 3.52 6.66
CA ALA A 108 9.63 4.85 6.61
C ALA A 108 8.68 5.97 7.06
N GLU A 109 7.40 5.92 6.68
CA GLU A 109 6.39 6.90 7.10
C GLU A 109 6.08 6.79 8.61
N PRO A 110 5.69 5.64 9.18
CA PRO A 110 5.39 5.58 10.60
C PRO A 110 6.61 5.90 11.49
N TYR A 111 7.82 5.53 11.07
CA TYR A 111 9.02 5.94 11.80
C TYR A 111 9.30 7.45 11.68
N THR A 112 9.01 8.08 10.54
CA THR A 112 9.05 9.55 10.41
C THR A 112 8.06 10.20 11.38
N LEU A 113 6.84 9.69 11.48
CA LEU A 113 5.83 10.17 12.42
C LEU A 113 6.30 9.99 13.89
N ALA A 114 6.93 8.85 14.19
CA ALA A 114 7.50 8.60 15.53
C ALA A 114 8.60 9.62 15.86
N MET A 115 9.49 9.94 14.93
CA MET A 115 10.52 10.95 15.13
C MET A 115 9.93 12.35 15.35
N ILE A 116 8.83 12.69 14.67
CA ILE A 116 8.13 13.96 14.87
C ILE A 116 7.51 14.02 16.27
N LEU A 117 6.87 12.93 16.71
CA LEU A 117 6.33 12.84 18.08
C LEU A 117 7.43 12.99 19.14
N ASP A 118 8.53 12.26 18.98
CA ASP A 118 9.67 12.30 19.92
C ASP A 118 10.33 13.70 19.99
N LYS A 119 10.62 14.28 18.82
CA LYS A 119 11.15 15.66 18.70
C LYS A 119 10.33 16.68 19.46
N ASN A 120 9.00 16.54 19.43
CA ASN A 120 8.07 17.46 20.07
C ASN A 120 7.64 17.02 21.48
N LYS A 121 8.20 15.91 21.99
CA LYS A 121 7.90 15.32 23.30
C LYS A 121 6.38 15.02 23.48
N ILE A 122 5.75 14.58 22.41
CA ILE A 122 4.33 14.23 22.38
C ILE A 122 4.19 12.72 22.61
N ASN A 123 3.50 12.36 23.68
CA ASN A 123 3.21 10.96 24.00
C ASN A 123 1.99 10.47 23.18
N GLY A 124 2.25 10.04 21.94
CA GLY A 124 1.24 9.51 21.03
C GLY A 124 1.42 8.03 20.75
N SER A 125 0.50 7.46 20.00
CA SER A 125 0.60 6.10 19.47
C SER A 125 0.41 6.11 17.95
N ILE A 126 1.11 5.19 17.27
CA ILE A 126 1.04 5.04 15.82
C ILE A 126 0.60 3.62 15.50
N VAL A 127 -0.41 3.49 14.64
CA VAL A 127 -0.80 2.23 14.02
C VAL A 127 -0.40 2.29 12.57
N ALA A 128 0.38 1.32 12.12
CA ALA A 128 0.83 1.22 10.73
C ALA A 128 0.24 -0.03 10.09
N THR A 129 -0.32 0.13 8.89
CA THR A 129 -0.95 -0.96 8.15
C THR A 129 -0.48 -0.97 6.70
N ASP A 130 -0.41 -2.15 6.11
CA ASP A 130 -0.20 -2.33 4.68
C ASP A 130 -0.94 -3.59 4.21
N ILE A 131 -1.32 -3.63 2.94
CA ILE A 131 -1.95 -4.81 2.34
C ILE A 131 -0.92 -5.89 2.01
N ASP A 132 0.33 -5.49 1.78
CA ASP A 132 1.45 -6.36 1.46
C ASP A 132 2.07 -6.91 2.76
N LYS A 133 1.76 -8.18 3.06
CA LYS A 133 2.26 -8.87 4.26
C LYS A 133 3.79 -9.00 4.28
N VAL A 134 4.41 -9.20 3.12
CA VAL A 134 5.88 -9.34 3.00
C VAL A 134 6.56 -8.03 3.37
N ILE A 135 6.00 -6.90 2.92
CA ILE A 135 6.55 -5.59 3.25
C ILE A 135 6.37 -5.24 4.72
N LEU A 136 5.25 -5.66 5.35
CA LEU A 136 5.03 -5.47 6.78
C LEU A 136 6.07 -6.19 7.64
N ASP A 137 6.54 -7.35 7.21
CA ASP A 137 7.61 -8.07 7.93
C ASP A 137 8.96 -7.34 7.84
N LYS A 138 9.18 -6.57 6.77
CA LYS A 138 10.35 -5.68 6.66
C LYS A 138 10.21 -4.39 7.47
N ALA A 139 8.98 -3.97 7.78
CA ALA A 139 8.69 -2.77 8.56
C ALA A 139 8.85 -2.95 10.08
N LYS A 140 8.93 -4.19 10.56
CA LYS A 140 9.13 -4.55 11.97
C LYS A 140 10.59 -4.43 12.38
#